data_4809ceae8d7d68a44db3cdd2b4829eca
#
_entry.id   4809ceae8d7d68a44db3cdd2b4829eca
#
_cell.length_a   1.000
_cell.length_b   1.000
_cell.length_c   1.000
_cell.angle_alpha   90.00
_cell.angle_beta   90.00
_cell.angle_gamma   90.00
#
_symmetry.space_group_name_H-M   'P 1'
#
loop_
_entity.id
_entity.type
_entity.pdbx_description
1 polymer ?
#
loop_
_entity_poly.entity_id
_entity_poly.type
_entity_poly.pdbx_seq_one_letter_code
_entity_poly.pdbx_strand_id
1 'polypeptide(L)'
;MAVNKTINKRTNTHGAMRNCIEYVLRQDKTSEQLIYVTGPYRHDEIIYDLVYRTFLEEKKMWDKDSGRMYAHNIISWHKDEQITPEQALEFGKEFAENWFSGFQTLVAVHKDKDHIHCHLVTNSVSYEDGRKLHNTKKDLERMKELTNQ
;
A
#
# COMPACT_ATOMS: atom_id res chain seq x y z
N MET A 1 -15.38 -13.10 -3.06
CA MET A 1 -14.14 -13.47 -2.35
C MET A 1 -13.00 -12.55 -2.79
N ALA A 2 -12.35 -11.89 -1.84
CA ALA A 2 -11.23 -11.00 -2.17
C ALA A 2 -9.96 -11.81 -2.43
N VAL A 3 -9.15 -11.33 -3.37
CA VAL A 3 -7.87 -11.97 -3.71
C VAL A 3 -6.74 -10.98 -3.50
N ASN A 4 -5.73 -11.38 -2.74
CA ASN A 4 -4.54 -10.57 -2.49
C ASN A 4 -3.40 -11.05 -3.39
N LYS A 5 -2.83 -10.11 -4.11
CA LYS A 5 -1.69 -10.37 -5.00
C LYS A 5 -0.52 -9.47 -4.63
N THR A 6 0.65 -10.07 -4.43
CA THR A 6 1.89 -9.31 -4.21
C THR A 6 2.57 -9.06 -5.54
N ILE A 7 2.93 -7.82 -5.81
CA ILE A 7 3.63 -7.44 -7.02
C ILE A 7 5.13 -7.46 -6.75
N ASN A 8 5.83 -8.44 -7.33
CA ASN A 8 7.27 -8.63 -7.13
C ASN A 8 8.09 -8.03 -8.27
N LYS A 9 7.82 -6.78 -8.62
CA LYS A 9 8.64 -6.04 -9.58
C LYS A 9 9.82 -5.41 -8.84
N ARG A 10 10.71 -4.74 -9.59
CA ARG A 10 11.86 -4.05 -9.01
C ARG A 10 11.41 -3.09 -7.91
N THR A 11 11.71 -3.43 -6.67
CA THR A 11 11.28 -2.64 -5.49
C THR A 11 12.45 -2.02 -4.76
N ASN A 12 13.65 -2.03 -5.39
CA ASN A 12 14.90 -1.66 -4.74
C ASN A 12 15.49 -0.32 -5.22
N THR A 13 14.70 0.53 -5.89
CA THR A 13 15.17 1.85 -6.31
C THR A 13 14.19 2.92 -5.88
N HIS A 14 14.69 4.14 -5.67
CA HIS A 14 13.85 5.31 -5.39
C HIS A 14 12.90 5.60 -6.54
N GLY A 15 13.39 5.49 -7.77
CA GLY A 15 12.57 5.72 -8.96
C GLY A 15 11.40 4.76 -9.07
N ALA A 16 11.63 3.47 -8.77
CA ALA A 16 10.56 2.47 -8.79
C ALA A 16 9.50 2.77 -7.72
N MET A 17 9.93 3.16 -6.52
CA MET A 17 9.02 3.55 -5.44
C MET A 17 8.20 4.77 -5.84
N ARG A 18 8.84 5.81 -6.37
CA ARG A 18 8.16 7.02 -6.79
C ARG A 18 7.14 6.73 -7.90
N ASN A 19 7.53 5.94 -8.89
CA ASN A 19 6.63 5.57 -9.99
C ASN A 19 5.43 4.75 -9.51
N CYS A 20 5.64 3.85 -8.57
CA CYS A 20 4.54 3.07 -8.01
C CYS A 20 3.54 3.96 -7.28
N ILE A 21 4.02 4.87 -6.44
CA ILE A 21 3.18 5.81 -5.70
C ILE A 21 2.41 6.70 -6.68
N GLU A 22 3.09 7.23 -7.70
CA GLU A 22 2.46 8.08 -8.71
C GLU A 22 1.35 7.32 -9.45
N TYR A 23 1.64 6.08 -9.84
CA TYR A 23 0.67 5.24 -10.55
C TYR A 23 -0.60 5.00 -9.74
N VAL A 24 -0.47 4.63 -8.45
CA VAL A 24 -1.65 4.31 -7.65
C VAL A 24 -2.46 5.54 -7.28
N LEU A 25 -1.88 6.72 -7.36
CA LEU A 25 -2.57 7.98 -7.07
C LEU A 25 -3.08 8.71 -8.31
N ARG A 26 -3.02 8.08 -9.49
CA ARG A 26 -3.51 8.71 -10.73
C ARG A 26 -5.00 9.03 -10.60
N GLN A 27 -5.36 10.27 -10.96
CA GLN A 27 -6.73 10.78 -10.82
C GLN A 27 -7.74 10.08 -11.73
N ASP A 28 -7.28 9.48 -12.84
CA ASP A 28 -8.15 8.70 -13.71
C ASP A 28 -8.45 7.31 -13.16
N LYS A 29 -7.81 6.90 -12.06
CA LYS A 29 -7.99 5.59 -11.45
C LYS A 29 -8.63 5.67 -10.06
N THR A 30 -8.42 6.78 -9.34
CA THR A 30 -8.90 6.96 -7.98
C THR A 30 -9.32 8.40 -7.73
N SER A 31 -9.80 8.69 -6.53
CA SER A 31 -10.21 10.03 -6.11
C SER A 31 -9.75 10.30 -4.68
N GLU A 32 -9.82 11.57 -4.26
CA GLU A 32 -9.43 11.98 -2.89
C GLU A 32 -10.15 11.22 -1.80
N GLN A 33 -11.41 10.83 -2.04
CA GLN A 33 -12.22 10.12 -1.06
C GLN A 33 -11.85 8.64 -0.94
N LEU A 34 -11.03 8.13 -1.86
CA LEU A 34 -10.70 6.70 -1.93
C LEU A 34 -9.22 6.43 -1.70
N ILE A 35 -8.53 7.34 -1.03
CA ILE A 35 -7.11 7.20 -0.71
C ILE A 35 -6.87 7.51 0.76
N TYR A 36 -5.83 6.89 1.32
CA TYR A 36 -5.47 7.06 2.73
C TYR A 36 -4.01 6.67 2.94
N VAL A 37 -3.36 7.24 3.96
CA VAL A 37 -2.02 6.82 4.37
C VAL A 37 -2.10 6.41 5.84
N THR A 38 -1.73 5.16 6.13
CA THR A 38 -1.63 4.70 7.53
C THR A 38 -0.29 5.17 8.12
N GLY A 39 -0.25 5.33 9.45
CA GLY A 39 0.95 5.79 10.12
C GLY A 39 1.17 7.30 9.99
N PRO A 40 2.36 7.80 10.38
CA PRO A 40 2.61 9.24 10.38
C PRO A 40 2.61 9.83 8.97
N TYR A 41 1.77 10.83 8.76
CA TYR A 41 1.71 11.58 7.52
C TYR A 41 1.31 13.01 7.86
N ARG A 42 2.21 13.97 7.63
CA ARG A 42 2.08 15.34 8.15
C ARG A 42 1.70 16.37 7.10
N HIS A 43 0.87 15.97 6.14
CA HIS A 43 0.40 16.86 5.08
C HIS A 43 -1.11 16.81 5.01
N ASP A 44 -1.72 17.91 4.59
CA ASP A 44 -3.18 18.00 4.44
C ASP A 44 -3.69 17.27 3.21
N GLU A 45 -2.82 17.10 2.21
CA GLU A 45 -3.17 16.46 0.95
C GLU A 45 -2.36 15.18 0.73
N ILE A 46 -2.98 14.20 0.10
CA ILE A 46 -2.29 12.98 -0.30
C ILE A 46 -2.01 13.08 -1.80
N ILE A 47 -0.79 13.52 -2.12
CA ILE A 47 -0.31 13.59 -3.49
C ILE A 47 1.02 12.83 -3.60
N TYR A 48 1.33 12.33 -4.79
CA TYR A 48 2.43 11.38 -4.96
C TYR A 48 3.78 11.92 -4.46
N ASP A 49 4.06 13.19 -4.72
CA ASP A 49 5.34 13.77 -4.32
C ASP A 49 5.49 13.84 -2.80
N LEU A 50 4.42 14.20 -2.10
CA LEU A 50 4.43 14.27 -0.63
C LEU A 50 4.52 12.88 0.01
N VAL A 51 3.82 11.90 -0.55
CA VAL A 51 3.90 10.52 -0.06
C VAL A 51 5.31 9.97 -0.29
N TYR A 52 5.86 10.20 -1.48
CA TYR A 52 7.21 9.77 -1.79
C TYR A 52 8.23 10.35 -0.81
N ARG A 53 8.16 11.65 -0.58
CA ARG A 53 9.07 12.33 0.36
C ARG A 53 8.90 11.81 1.78
N THR A 54 7.67 11.57 2.20
CA THR A 54 7.38 11.04 3.53
C THR A 54 8.02 9.66 3.72
N PHE A 55 7.89 8.79 2.72
CA PHE A 55 8.52 7.47 2.76
C PHE A 55 10.06 7.58 2.76
N LEU A 56 10.59 8.50 1.98
CA LEU A 56 12.03 8.70 1.89
C LEU A 56 12.61 9.26 3.19
N GLU A 57 11.92 10.21 3.82
CA GLU A 57 12.34 10.79 5.09
C GLU A 57 12.46 9.74 6.18
N GLU A 58 11.51 8.80 6.23
CA GLU A 58 11.54 7.72 7.21
C GLU A 58 12.76 6.82 7.01
N LYS A 59 13.10 6.51 5.76
CA LYS A 59 14.29 5.72 5.43
C LYS A 59 15.58 6.41 5.87
N LYS A 60 15.65 7.71 5.66
CA LYS A 60 16.83 8.50 6.01
C LYS A 60 16.98 8.66 7.52
N MET A 61 15.85 8.89 8.21
CA MET A 61 15.85 9.04 9.65
C MET A 61 16.40 7.81 10.36
N TRP A 62 16.07 6.61 9.87
CA TRP A 62 16.52 5.34 10.45
C TRP A 62 17.79 4.80 9.81
N ASP A 63 18.37 5.53 8.85
CA ASP A 63 19.56 5.10 8.09
C ASP A 63 19.34 3.74 7.42
N LYS A 64 18.19 3.59 6.77
CA LYS A 64 17.77 2.35 6.10
C LYS A 64 17.39 2.60 4.65
N ASP A 65 18.12 3.49 3.98
CA ASP A 65 17.83 3.89 2.60
C ASP A 65 18.60 3.03 1.60
N SER A 66 18.41 1.72 1.70
CA SER A 66 19.04 0.76 0.78
C SER A 66 18.20 -0.51 0.69
N GLY A 67 18.46 -1.32 -0.31
CA GLY A 67 17.73 -2.57 -0.54
C GLY A 67 16.29 -2.32 -0.96
N ARG A 68 15.38 -3.11 -0.45
CA ARG A 68 13.94 -2.95 -0.77
C ARG A 68 13.46 -1.56 -0.31
N MET A 69 12.78 -0.86 -1.20
CA MET A 69 12.23 0.47 -0.92
C MET A 69 10.76 0.44 -0.56
N TYR A 70 10.01 -0.54 -1.05
CA TYR A 70 8.57 -0.63 -0.80
C TYR A 70 8.07 -2.04 -1.09
N ALA A 71 6.84 -2.31 -0.66
CA ALA A 71 6.08 -3.49 -1.07
C ALA A 71 4.77 -3.03 -1.70
N HIS A 72 4.30 -3.73 -2.73
CA HIS A 72 3.05 -3.40 -3.42
C HIS A 72 2.14 -4.62 -3.42
N ASN A 73 0.98 -4.49 -2.81
CA ASN A 73 -0.06 -5.51 -2.79
C ASN A 73 -1.34 -4.98 -3.42
N ILE A 74 -2.08 -5.85 -4.07
CA ILE A 74 -3.37 -5.51 -4.66
C ILE A 74 -4.41 -6.48 -4.13
N ILE A 75 -5.47 -5.95 -3.52
CA ILE A 75 -6.63 -6.74 -3.10
C ILE A 75 -7.73 -6.48 -4.13
N SER A 76 -8.23 -7.54 -4.74
CA SER A 76 -9.22 -7.44 -5.81
C SER A 76 -10.51 -8.13 -5.43
N TRP A 77 -11.64 -7.56 -5.85
CA TRP A 77 -12.97 -8.13 -5.68
C TRP A 77 -13.59 -8.35 -7.05
N HIS A 78 -14.21 -9.50 -7.23
CA HIS A 78 -14.90 -9.81 -8.48
C HIS A 78 -16.16 -8.95 -8.61
N LYS A 79 -16.59 -8.69 -9.85
CA LYS A 79 -17.78 -7.88 -10.12
C LYS A 79 -19.05 -8.41 -9.47
N ASP A 80 -19.11 -9.72 -9.23
CA ASP A 80 -20.28 -10.36 -8.61
C ASP A 80 -20.31 -10.15 -7.10
N GLU A 81 -19.21 -9.67 -6.50
CA GLU A 81 -19.16 -9.34 -5.10
C GLU A 81 -19.68 -7.92 -4.91
N GLN A 82 -20.73 -7.78 -4.12
CA GLN A 82 -21.35 -6.47 -3.89
C GLN A 82 -20.57 -5.68 -2.85
N ILE A 83 -19.46 -5.10 -3.28
CA ILE A 83 -18.66 -4.23 -2.43
C ILE A 83 -18.62 -2.82 -3.03
N THR A 84 -18.76 -1.81 -2.18
CA THR A 84 -18.61 -0.42 -2.61
C THR A 84 -17.14 -0.03 -2.55
N PRO A 85 -16.71 0.99 -3.31
CA PRO A 85 -15.35 1.50 -3.21
C PRO A 85 -15.00 1.96 -1.79
N GLU A 86 -15.94 2.52 -1.06
CA GLU A 86 -15.75 2.98 0.32
C GLU A 86 -15.51 1.80 1.25
N GLN A 87 -16.22 0.69 1.06
CA GLN A 87 -15.99 -0.55 1.81
C GLN A 87 -14.62 -1.14 1.49
N ALA A 88 -14.20 -1.06 0.22
CA ALA A 88 -12.88 -1.53 -0.19
C ALA A 88 -11.77 -0.72 0.48
N LEU A 89 -11.96 0.60 0.59
CA LEU A 89 -11.01 1.46 1.29
C LEU A 89 -10.90 1.08 2.76
N GLU A 90 -12.02 0.90 3.44
CA GLU A 90 -12.02 0.50 4.86
C GLU A 90 -11.35 -0.86 5.07
N PHE A 91 -11.61 -1.81 4.17
CA PHE A 91 -10.95 -3.11 4.23
C PHE A 91 -9.43 -2.97 4.07
N GLY A 92 -8.99 -2.17 3.11
CA GLY A 92 -7.57 -1.93 2.88
C GLY A 92 -6.89 -1.25 4.05
N LYS A 93 -7.54 -0.27 4.67
CA LYS A 93 -7.03 0.41 5.86
C LYS A 93 -6.84 -0.57 7.02
N GLU A 94 -7.86 -1.37 7.32
CA GLU A 94 -7.78 -2.36 8.39
C GLU A 94 -6.71 -3.41 8.10
N PHE A 95 -6.64 -3.88 6.87
CA PHE A 95 -5.63 -4.86 6.48
C PHE A 95 -4.22 -4.30 6.68
N ALA A 96 -3.98 -3.06 6.24
CA ALA A 96 -2.68 -2.41 6.39
C ALA A 96 -2.32 -2.21 7.87
N GLU A 97 -3.27 -1.76 8.67
CA GLU A 97 -3.04 -1.54 10.10
C GLU A 97 -2.75 -2.83 10.86
N ASN A 98 -3.33 -3.93 10.44
CA ASN A 98 -3.13 -5.24 11.09
C ASN A 98 -1.91 -5.97 10.57
N TRP A 99 -1.77 -6.06 9.23
CA TRP A 99 -0.69 -6.85 8.64
C TRP A 99 0.63 -6.07 8.57
N PHE A 100 0.56 -4.78 8.24
CA PHE A 100 1.74 -3.92 8.13
C PHE A 100 1.84 -2.94 9.30
N SER A 101 1.48 -3.41 10.48
CA SER A 101 1.55 -2.59 11.70
C SER A 101 2.95 -2.02 11.90
N GLY A 102 3.03 -0.73 12.14
CA GLY A 102 4.32 -0.05 12.31
C GLY A 102 4.98 0.42 11.01
N PHE A 103 4.32 0.19 9.86
CA PHE A 103 4.81 0.66 8.56
C PHE A 103 3.77 1.58 7.93
N GLN A 104 4.26 2.66 7.30
CA GLN A 104 3.38 3.54 6.54
C GLN A 104 2.88 2.80 5.31
N THR A 105 1.57 2.85 5.05
CA THR A 105 0.99 2.24 3.86
C THR A 105 0.07 3.23 3.17
N LEU A 106 0.34 3.48 1.89
CA LEU A 106 -0.57 4.21 1.02
C LEU A 106 -1.64 3.24 0.54
N VAL A 107 -2.89 3.56 0.82
CA VAL A 107 -4.05 2.78 0.43
C VAL A 107 -4.81 3.56 -0.62
N ALA A 108 -5.03 2.98 -1.80
CA ALA A 108 -5.74 3.64 -2.89
C ALA A 108 -6.67 2.66 -3.59
N VAL A 109 -7.95 3.00 -3.66
CA VAL A 109 -8.95 2.17 -4.32
C VAL A 109 -9.08 2.60 -5.77
N HIS A 110 -8.92 1.66 -6.69
CA HIS A 110 -9.12 1.86 -8.13
C HIS A 110 -10.41 1.21 -8.57
N LYS A 111 -11.15 1.93 -9.40
CA LYS A 111 -12.38 1.42 -10.01
C LYS A 111 -12.11 1.15 -11.48
N ASP A 112 -12.14 -0.11 -11.88
CA ASP A 112 -12.21 -0.49 -13.28
C ASP A 112 -13.63 -0.96 -13.57
N LYS A 113 -13.96 -1.11 -14.87
CA LYS A 113 -15.32 -1.44 -15.32
C LYS A 113 -15.99 -2.58 -14.57
N ASP A 114 -15.25 -3.63 -14.28
CA ASP A 114 -15.81 -4.86 -13.73
C ASP A 114 -15.22 -5.24 -12.37
N HIS A 115 -14.22 -4.49 -11.89
CA HIS A 115 -13.49 -4.87 -10.67
C HIS A 115 -13.16 -3.66 -9.83
N ILE A 116 -13.17 -3.90 -8.52
CA ILE A 116 -12.63 -2.94 -7.56
C ILE A 116 -11.31 -3.48 -7.07
N HIS A 117 -10.27 -2.68 -7.14
CA HIS A 117 -8.93 -3.02 -6.67
C HIS A 117 -8.51 -2.06 -5.57
N CYS A 118 -7.97 -2.59 -4.48
CA CYS A 118 -7.36 -1.79 -3.44
C CYS A 118 -5.86 -1.99 -3.50
N HIS A 119 -5.13 -0.94 -3.81
CA HIS A 119 -3.66 -0.96 -3.85
C HIS A 119 -3.10 -0.57 -2.51
N LEU A 120 -2.12 -1.34 -2.03
CA LEU A 120 -1.40 -1.10 -0.79
C LEU A 120 0.07 -0.95 -1.12
N VAL A 121 0.60 0.27 -0.96
CA VAL A 121 2.03 0.53 -1.16
C VAL A 121 2.64 0.83 0.20
N THR A 122 3.44 -0.10 0.70
CA THR A 122 3.96 -0.07 2.06
C THR A 122 5.43 0.34 2.07
N ASN A 123 5.77 1.31 2.92
CA ASN A 123 7.17 1.70 3.11
C ASN A 123 7.95 0.53 3.69
N SER A 124 9.20 0.41 3.28
CA SER A 124 10.06 -0.71 3.69
C SER A 124 10.71 -0.55 5.06
N VAL A 125 10.47 0.58 5.74
CA VAL A 125 11.09 0.89 7.04
C VAL A 125 10.01 1.22 8.04
N SER A 126 10.06 0.57 9.20
CA SER A 126 9.12 0.84 10.29
C SER A 126 9.33 2.24 10.87
N TYR A 127 8.24 2.96 11.05
CA TYR A 127 8.30 4.27 11.72
C TYR A 127 8.40 4.14 13.24
N GLU A 128 8.22 2.93 13.77
CA GLU A 128 8.29 2.69 15.21
C GLU A 128 9.71 2.41 15.69
N ASP A 129 10.45 1.57 14.95
CA ASP A 129 11.77 1.10 15.39
C ASP A 129 12.79 1.00 14.25
N GLY A 130 12.43 1.36 13.04
CA GLY A 130 13.34 1.36 11.90
C GLY A 130 13.65 -0.01 11.31
N ARG A 131 12.96 -1.07 11.75
CA ARG A 131 13.20 -2.39 11.16
C ARG A 131 12.75 -2.42 9.71
N LYS A 132 13.42 -3.24 8.91
CA LYS A 132 13.06 -3.41 7.51
C LYS A 132 11.87 -4.35 7.37
N LEU A 133 10.99 -4.05 6.43
CA LEU A 133 9.86 -4.92 6.10
C LEU A 133 10.39 -6.23 5.51
N HIS A 134 9.93 -7.33 6.08
CA HIS A 134 10.36 -8.66 5.64
C HIS A 134 9.15 -9.60 5.64
N ASN A 135 8.88 -10.19 4.48
CA ASN A 135 7.84 -11.19 4.34
C ASN A 135 8.45 -12.49 3.84
N THR A 136 8.29 -13.56 4.62
CA THR A 136 8.66 -14.89 4.18
C THR A 136 7.60 -15.44 3.23
N LYS A 137 7.89 -16.57 2.60
CA LYS A 137 6.91 -17.26 1.76
C LYS A 137 5.66 -17.64 2.57
N LYS A 138 5.86 -18.05 3.82
CA LYS A 138 4.75 -18.34 4.75
C LYS A 138 3.91 -17.10 5.03
N ASP A 139 4.55 -15.95 5.22
CA ASP A 139 3.85 -14.70 5.47
C ASP A 139 2.95 -14.33 4.31
N LEU A 140 3.44 -14.50 3.08
CA LEU A 140 2.66 -14.21 1.87
C LEU A 140 1.44 -15.13 1.77
N GLU A 141 1.61 -16.41 2.08
CA GLU A 141 0.50 -17.38 2.08
C GLU A 141 -0.54 -17.01 3.12
N ARG A 142 -0.11 -16.67 4.34
CA ARG A 142 -1.00 -16.27 5.42
C ARG A 142 -1.75 -14.99 5.07
N MET A 143 -1.08 -14.04 4.42
CA MET A 143 -1.70 -12.80 3.95
C MET A 143 -2.85 -13.09 3.00
N LYS A 144 -2.66 -14.04 2.07
CA LYS A 144 -3.71 -14.45 1.14
C LYS A 144 -4.88 -15.10 1.88
N GLU A 145 -4.61 -15.96 2.85
CA GLU A 145 -5.65 -16.59 3.66
C GLU A 145 -6.49 -15.55 4.42
N LEU A 146 -5.84 -14.59 5.06
CA LEU A 146 -6.53 -13.55 5.83
C LEU A 146 -7.39 -12.68 4.91
N THR A 147 -6.94 -12.43 3.70
CA THR A 147 -7.70 -11.66 2.72
C THR A 147 -8.99 -12.39 2.32
N ASN A 148 -8.97 -13.70 2.29
CA ASN A 148 -10.09 -14.54 1.87
C ASN A 148 -11.11 -14.81 2.97
N GLN A 149 -10.89 -14.30 4.16
CA GLN A 149 -11.86 -14.41 5.27
C GLN A 149 -12.99 -13.33 5.17
#